data_c9dbca3c46bf4b0409675739d5341214
#
_entry.id   c9dbca3c46bf4b0409675739d5341214
#
_cell.length_a   1.000
_cell.length_b   1.000
_cell.length_c   1.000
_cell.angle_alpha   90.00
_cell.angle_beta   90.00
_cell.angle_gamma   90.00
#
_symmetry.space_group_name_H-M   'P 1'
#
loop_
_entity.id
_entity.type
_entity.pdbx_description
1 polymer ?
#
loop_
_entity_poly.entity_id
_entity_poly.type
_entity_poly.pdbx_seq_one_letter_code
_entity_poly.pdbx_strand_id
1 'polypeptide(L)'
;WLSVEPMQKDSGLFDKQLEDRMPDIQRFFSEAGHSGWHAKKHSGFCRFLTVKKSFRDDTLLVNLTTSGSEVKRFDKAGFTALMQNILGNRLAGLLHTVNDDPGDRPNTTDGTREILLGKPELIESICGLKFRISPESFFQTNPQSAERLYTKALDYVFEKDLGEKP
;
A
#
# COMPACT_ATOMS: atom_id res chain seq x y z
N TRP A 1 18.96 -4.87 -14.59
CA TRP A 1 18.14 -4.72 -13.37
C TRP A 1 17.71 -3.28 -13.06
N LEU A 2 17.66 -2.35 -14.01
CA LEU A 2 17.29 -0.96 -13.72
C LEU A 2 16.61 -0.30 -14.91
N SER A 3 15.74 -1.02 -15.57
CA SER A 3 14.74 -0.39 -16.43
C SER A 3 13.53 -0.07 -15.56
N VAL A 4 13.33 1.20 -15.27
CA VAL A 4 12.08 1.70 -14.72
C VAL A 4 11.26 2.14 -15.92
N GLU A 5 10.28 1.36 -16.28
CA GLU A 5 9.36 1.76 -17.33
C GLU A 5 8.25 2.63 -16.76
N PRO A 6 7.97 3.79 -17.36
CA PRO A 6 6.81 4.57 -16.96
C PRO A 6 5.54 3.74 -17.22
N MET A 7 4.67 3.69 -16.23
CA MET A 7 3.38 3.02 -16.34
C MET A 7 2.49 3.80 -17.31
N GLN A 8 2.50 3.40 -18.57
CA GLN A 8 1.74 4.05 -19.65
C GLN A 8 0.36 3.43 -19.89
N LYS A 9 0.10 2.28 -19.29
CA LYS A 9 -1.15 1.53 -19.47
C LYS A 9 -1.57 0.92 -18.14
N ASP A 10 -2.88 0.66 -18.01
CA ASP A 10 -3.46 -0.15 -16.95
C ASP A 10 -2.75 -1.51 -16.91
N SER A 11 -2.11 -1.81 -15.79
CA SER A 11 -1.40 -3.08 -15.59
C SER A 11 -2.35 -4.21 -15.16
N GLY A 12 -3.54 -3.87 -14.68
CA GLY A 12 -4.49 -4.78 -14.07
C GLY A 12 -4.04 -5.38 -12.73
N LEU A 13 -2.91 -4.89 -12.17
CA LEU A 13 -2.35 -5.38 -10.91
C LEU A 13 -2.79 -4.55 -9.71
N PHE A 14 -3.16 -3.29 -9.94
CA PHE A 14 -3.54 -2.36 -8.90
C PHE A 14 -5.04 -2.05 -8.94
N ASP A 15 -5.52 -1.32 -7.94
CA ASP A 15 -6.89 -0.81 -7.97
C ASP A 15 -7.05 0.14 -9.16
N LYS A 16 -8.03 -0.16 -10.03
CA LYS A 16 -8.22 0.55 -11.29
C LYS A 16 -8.43 2.06 -11.11
N GLN A 17 -9.21 2.46 -10.12
CA GLN A 17 -9.46 3.88 -9.87
C GLN A 17 -8.18 4.63 -9.53
N LEU A 18 -7.30 4.01 -8.75
CA LEU A 18 -5.99 4.58 -8.42
C LEU A 18 -5.08 4.58 -9.66
N GLU A 19 -5.06 3.48 -10.41
CA GLU A 19 -4.18 3.31 -11.57
C GLU A 19 -4.52 4.33 -12.67
N ASP A 20 -5.79 4.53 -12.97
CA ASP A 20 -6.27 5.53 -13.95
C ASP A 20 -5.87 6.97 -13.57
N ARG A 21 -5.67 7.24 -12.29
CA ARG A 21 -5.34 8.57 -11.75
C ARG A 21 -3.87 8.71 -11.32
N MET A 22 -3.05 7.70 -11.59
CA MET A 22 -1.61 7.77 -11.30
C MET A 22 -0.90 8.96 -11.99
N PRO A 23 -1.26 9.36 -13.23
CA PRO A 23 -0.70 10.56 -13.85
C PRO A 23 -0.95 11.86 -13.06
N ASP A 24 -2.07 11.97 -12.35
CA ASP A 24 -2.36 13.15 -11.53
C ASP A 24 -1.47 13.20 -10.28
N ILE A 25 -1.20 12.04 -9.68
CA ILE A 25 -0.26 11.92 -8.56
C ILE A 25 1.16 12.29 -9.03
N GLN A 26 1.59 11.78 -10.17
CA GLN A 26 2.89 12.11 -10.75
C GLN A 26 3.02 13.61 -11.05
N ARG A 27 1.98 14.22 -11.61
CA ARG A 27 1.93 15.65 -11.91
C ARG A 27 2.04 16.48 -10.64
N PHE A 28 1.31 16.13 -9.57
CA PHE A 28 1.37 16.83 -8.28
C PHE A 28 2.80 16.95 -7.77
N PHE A 29 3.58 15.86 -7.78
CA PHE A 29 4.96 15.88 -7.32
C PHE A 29 5.90 16.60 -8.29
N SER A 30 5.72 16.41 -9.60
CA SER A 30 6.58 17.05 -10.62
C SER A 30 6.41 18.56 -10.66
N GLU A 31 5.18 19.06 -10.56
CA GLU A 31 4.90 20.52 -10.52
C GLU A 31 5.43 21.17 -9.24
N ALA A 32 5.46 20.44 -8.11
CA ALA A 32 6.09 20.88 -6.89
C ALA A 32 7.64 20.79 -6.93
N GLY A 33 8.22 20.27 -8.01
CA GLY A 33 9.66 20.09 -8.18
C GLY A 33 10.25 18.96 -7.33
N HIS A 34 9.42 18.03 -6.88
CA HIS A 34 9.88 16.84 -6.17
C HIS A 34 10.31 15.75 -7.15
N SER A 35 11.49 15.17 -6.93
CA SER A 35 12.02 14.08 -7.76
C SER A 35 11.74 12.71 -7.17
N GLY A 36 11.69 11.69 -8.03
CA GLY A 36 11.69 10.29 -7.60
C GLY A 36 13.04 9.90 -6.98
N TRP A 37 13.00 8.94 -6.06
CA TRP A 37 14.19 8.40 -5.41
C TRP A 37 15.08 7.66 -6.41
N HIS A 38 16.36 7.98 -6.36
CA HIS A 38 17.39 7.31 -7.15
C HIS A 38 18.23 6.40 -6.24
N ALA A 39 17.95 5.10 -6.25
CA ALA A 39 18.54 4.13 -5.33
C ALA A 39 20.08 4.14 -5.27
N LYS A 40 20.77 4.28 -6.42
CA LYS A 40 22.25 4.32 -6.46
C LYS A 40 22.86 5.62 -5.92
N LYS A 41 22.14 6.75 -6.09
CA LYS A 41 22.63 8.07 -5.66
C LYS A 41 22.14 8.43 -4.26
N HIS A 42 21.23 7.63 -3.70
CA HIS A 42 20.52 7.89 -2.44
C HIS A 42 19.98 9.32 -2.38
N SER A 43 19.33 9.74 -3.46
CA SER A 43 18.80 11.10 -3.61
C SER A 43 17.43 11.11 -4.28
N GLY A 44 16.64 12.14 -4.00
CA GLY A 44 15.27 12.28 -4.45
C GLY A 44 14.30 12.27 -3.27
N PHE A 45 13.06 12.65 -3.51
CA PHE A 45 12.05 12.80 -2.47
C PHE A 45 11.09 11.62 -2.41
N CYS A 46 10.40 11.31 -3.52
CA CYS A 46 9.37 10.27 -3.57
C CYS A 46 9.99 8.88 -3.63
N ARG A 47 9.80 8.06 -2.59
CA ARG A 47 10.38 6.71 -2.53
C ARG A 47 9.37 5.63 -2.88
N PHE A 48 8.25 5.55 -2.15
CA PHE A 48 7.23 4.52 -2.37
C PHE A 48 5.83 5.09 -2.19
N LEU A 49 4.90 4.56 -2.96
CA LEU A 49 3.47 4.68 -2.71
C LEU A 49 2.92 3.28 -2.45
N THR A 50 2.79 2.93 -1.18
CA THR A 50 2.26 1.63 -0.77
C THR A 50 0.75 1.72 -0.64
N VAL A 51 0.05 0.79 -1.29
CA VAL A 51 -1.41 0.74 -1.24
C VAL A 51 -1.85 -0.64 -0.78
N LYS A 52 -2.72 -0.66 0.23
CA LYS A 52 -3.42 -1.86 0.68
C LYS A 52 -4.90 -1.70 0.39
N LYS A 53 -5.55 -2.79 -0.03
CA LYS A 53 -6.99 -2.81 -0.28
C LYS A 53 -7.67 -3.81 0.65
N SER A 54 -8.76 -3.40 1.27
CA SER A 54 -9.74 -4.30 1.85
C SER A 54 -10.74 -4.68 0.77
N PHE A 55 -10.82 -5.96 0.45
CA PHE A 55 -11.82 -6.47 -0.50
C PHE A 55 -13.20 -6.58 0.13
N ARG A 56 -13.26 -6.70 1.44
CA ARG A 56 -14.50 -6.74 2.21
C ARG A 56 -15.27 -5.43 2.10
N ASP A 57 -14.59 -4.30 2.31
CA ASP A 57 -15.22 -2.98 2.42
C ASP A 57 -14.94 -2.12 1.17
N ASP A 58 -14.19 -2.64 0.19
CA ASP A 58 -13.70 -1.94 -1.00
C ASP A 58 -12.98 -0.62 -0.68
N THR A 59 -12.21 -0.62 0.41
CA THR A 59 -11.49 0.58 0.87
C THR A 59 -9.98 0.42 0.74
N LEU A 60 -9.29 1.56 0.66
CA LEU A 60 -7.84 1.61 0.47
C LEU A 60 -7.16 2.35 1.61
N LEU A 61 -6.02 1.81 2.02
CA LEU A 61 -5.03 2.47 2.88
C LEU A 61 -3.83 2.82 2.02
N VAL A 62 -3.49 4.09 1.98
CA VAL A 62 -2.37 4.61 1.19
C VAL A 62 -1.29 5.13 2.13
N ASN A 63 -0.05 4.72 1.90
CA ASN A 63 1.12 5.24 2.60
C ASN A 63 2.14 5.78 1.59
N LEU A 64 2.35 7.09 1.60
CA LEU A 64 3.43 7.73 0.87
C LEU A 64 4.70 7.66 1.72
N THR A 65 5.76 7.07 1.17
CA THR A 65 7.09 7.09 1.80
C THR A 65 7.99 8.06 1.04
N THR A 66 8.60 8.98 1.74
CA THR A 66 9.52 9.97 1.19
C THR A 66 10.86 9.96 1.92
N SER A 67 11.87 10.60 1.34
CA SER A 67 13.06 10.99 2.09
C SER A 67 12.77 12.24 2.97
N GLY A 68 13.59 12.46 3.97
CA GLY A 68 13.51 13.65 4.84
C GLY A 68 14.01 14.92 4.17
N SER A 69 14.75 14.83 3.05
CA SER A 69 15.48 15.95 2.44
C SER A 69 14.60 17.14 2.08
N GLU A 70 13.37 16.90 1.61
CA GLU A 70 12.47 17.95 1.15
C GLU A 70 11.13 17.97 1.91
N VAL A 71 11.04 17.26 3.01
CA VAL A 71 9.78 17.09 3.76
C VAL A 71 9.14 18.42 4.18
N LYS A 72 9.94 19.48 4.43
CA LYS A 72 9.43 20.81 4.78
C LYS A 72 8.74 21.53 3.61
N ARG A 73 9.03 21.14 2.38
CA ARG A 73 8.42 21.68 1.15
C ARG A 73 7.19 20.89 0.72
N PHE A 74 6.99 19.71 1.29
CA PHE A 74 5.89 18.84 0.90
C PHE A 74 4.53 19.41 1.33
N ASP A 75 3.68 19.67 0.35
CA ASP A 75 2.30 20.11 0.57
C ASP A 75 1.42 18.91 0.96
N LYS A 76 1.41 18.60 2.25
CA LYS A 76 0.60 17.51 2.82
C LYS A 76 -0.89 17.74 2.64
N ALA A 77 -1.34 18.99 2.74
CA ALA A 77 -2.76 19.34 2.60
C ALA A 77 -3.22 19.15 1.15
N GLY A 78 -2.44 19.64 0.19
CA GLY A 78 -2.71 19.44 -1.24
C GLY A 78 -2.69 17.97 -1.63
N PHE A 79 -1.73 17.20 -1.14
CA PHE A 79 -1.68 15.75 -1.38
C PHE A 79 -2.89 15.01 -0.78
N THR A 80 -3.31 15.40 0.42
CA THR A 80 -4.52 14.84 1.05
C THR A 80 -5.76 15.14 0.23
N ALA A 81 -5.92 16.39 -0.22
CA ALA A 81 -7.05 16.79 -1.06
C ALA A 81 -7.05 16.03 -2.41
N LEU A 82 -5.88 15.85 -3.02
CA LEU A 82 -5.73 15.05 -4.25
C LEU A 82 -6.19 13.62 -4.03
N MET A 83 -5.71 12.96 -2.99
CA MET A 83 -6.07 11.57 -2.70
C MET A 83 -7.54 11.39 -2.36
N GLN A 84 -8.14 12.35 -1.64
CA GLN A 84 -9.59 12.38 -1.41
C GLN A 84 -10.37 12.56 -2.72
N ASN A 85 -9.90 13.41 -3.62
CA ASN A 85 -10.52 13.59 -4.94
C ASN A 85 -10.44 12.31 -5.79
N ILE A 86 -9.32 11.60 -5.73
CA ILE A 86 -9.10 10.36 -6.47
C ILE A 86 -9.97 9.22 -5.93
N LEU A 87 -9.95 8.97 -4.63
CA LEU A 87 -10.51 7.77 -4.02
C LEU A 87 -11.84 7.99 -3.30
N GLY A 88 -12.18 9.22 -2.96
CA GLY A 88 -13.43 9.55 -2.28
C GLY A 88 -13.62 8.76 -0.99
N ASN A 89 -14.81 8.19 -0.83
CA ASN A 89 -15.17 7.39 0.34
C ASN A 89 -14.40 6.07 0.48
N ARG A 90 -13.68 5.67 -0.58
CA ARG A 90 -12.84 4.47 -0.55
C ARG A 90 -11.49 4.71 0.15
N LEU A 91 -11.10 5.95 0.38
CA LEU A 91 -9.87 6.29 1.13
C LEU A 91 -10.10 6.13 2.63
N ALA A 92 -9.79 4.95 3.17
CA ALA A 92 -9.92 4.66 4.61
C ALA A 92 -8.82 5.31 5.44
N GLY A 93 -7.64 5.45 4.88
CA GLY A 93 -6.51 6.09 5.53
C GLY A 93 -5.45 6.56 4.55
N LEU A 94 -4.85 7.70 4.89
CA LEU A 94 -3.70 8.27 4.18
C LEU A 94 -2.59 8.54 5.19
N LEU A 95 -1.43 7.97 4.94
CA LEU A 95 -0.26 8.05 5.80
C LEU A 95 0.89 8.67 5.03
N HIS A 96 1.76 9.35 5.76
CA HIS A 96 3.05 9.80 5.26
C HIS A 96 4.15 9.26 6.16
N THR A 97 5.10 8.56 5.59
CA THR A 97 6.27 8.00 6.27
C THR A 97 7.53 8.66 5.75
N VAL A 98 8.36 9.19 6.63
CA VAL A 98 9.71 9.66 6.26
C VAL A 98 10.68 8.52 6.53
N ASN A 99 11.44 8.14 5.51
CA ASN A 99 12.40 7.06 5.58
C ASN A 99 13.70 7.48 4.86
N ASP A 100 14.77 7.66 5.62
CA ASP A 100 16.11 8.01 5.13
C ASP A 100 17.07 6.81 5.09
N ASP A 101 16.59 5.60 5.40
CA ASP A 101 17.39 4.37 5.26
C ASP A 101 17.85 4.24 3.79
N PRO A 102 19.14 4.05 3.54
CA PRO A 102 19.67 3.87 2.18
C PRO A 102 19.15 2.60 1.51
N GLY A 103 18.67 1.62 2.27
CA GLY A 103 18.05 0.40 1.76
C GLY A 103 16.76 0.68 0.98
N ASP A 104 16.52 -0.13 -0.05
CA ASP A 104 15.33 -0.01 -0.90
C ASP A 104 14.15 -0.75 -0.25
N ARG A 105 13.68 -0.23 0.90
CA ARG A 105 12.59 -0.81 1.68
C ARG A 105 11.50 0.24 1.90
N PRO A 106 10.22 -0.11 1.68
CA PRO A 106 9.11 0.82 1.95
C PRO A 106 8.89 1.05 3.45
N ASN A 107 9.35 0.13 4.29
CA ASN A 107 9.17 0.15 5.74
C ASN A 107 10.50 0.29 6.44
N THR A 108 10.53 1.12 7.47
CA THR A 108 11.68 1.29 8.36
C THR A 108 11.23 1.28 9.80
N THR A 109 12.05 0.73 10.68
CA THR A 109 11.84 0.79 12.14
C THR A 109 12.11 2.19 12.70
N ASP A 110 12.92 2.98 11.99
CA ASP A 110 13.42 4.28 12.46
C ASP A 110 12.73 5.48 11.79
N GLY A 111 11.80 5.22 10.84
CA GLY A 111 11.07 6.28 10.15
C GLY A 111 9.95 6.87 11.01
N THR A 112 9.73 8.16 10.82
CA THR A 112 8.58 8.84 11.42
C THR A 112 7.36 8.67 10.53
N ARG A 113 6.22 8.34 11.13
CA ARG A 113 4.93 8.24 10.42
C ARG A 113 3.93 9.22 10.97
N GLU A 114 3.20 9.84 10.06
CA GLU A 114 2.09 10.74 10.33
C GLU A 114 0.82 10.22 9.64
N ILE A 115 -0.31 10.34 10.32
CA ILE A 115 -1.63 10.08 9.73
C ILE A 115 -2.12 11.40 9.15
N LEU A 116 -2.22 11.48 7.83
CA LEU A 116 -2.75 12.67 7.15
C LEU A 116 -4.27 12.66 7.10
N LEU A 117 -4.87 11.45 7.01
CA LEU A 117 -6.32 11.27 7.00
C LEU A 117 -6.70 9.87 7.50
N GLY A 118 -7.84 9.76 8.17
CA GLY A 118 -8.51 8.50 8.48
C GLY A 118 -7.77 7.63 9.48
N LYS A 119 -7.66 6.33 9.17
CA LYS A 119 -7.13 5.30 10.08
C LYS A 119 -5.78 4.77 9.57
N PRO A 120 -4.88 4.34 10.49
CA PRO A 120 -3.58 3.78 10.11
C PRO A 120 -3.63 2.33 9.63
N GLU A 121 -4.80 1.72 9.59
CA GLU A 121 -5.00 0.31 9.28
C GLU A 121 -6.35 0.03 8.63
N LEU A 122 -6.42 -1.06 7.88
CA LEU A 122 -7.64 -1.64 7.33
C LEU A 122 -8.09 -2.85 8.14
N ILE A 123 -9.37 -3.19 8.00
CA ILE A 123 -9.91 -4.47 8.47
C ILE A 123 -10.23 -5.32 7.24
N GLU A 124 -9.72 -6.55 7.23
CA GLU A 124 -10.07 -7.56 6.23
C GLU A 124 -10.59 -8.82 6.91
N SER A 125 -11.33 -9.66 6.19
CA SER A 125 -11.88 -10.90 6.72
C SER A 125 -11.48 -12.09 5.84
N ILE A 126 -10.98 -13.16 6.48
CA ILE A 126 -10.73 -14.46 5.85
C ILE A 126 -11.28 -15.54 6.76
N CYS A 127 -12.04 -16.49 6.22
CA CYS A 127 -12.66 -17.60 6.97
C CYS A 127 -13.41 -17.14 8.24
N GLY A 128 -14.10 -16.00 8.16
CA GLY A 128 -14.84 -15.42 9.30
C GLY A 128 -13.98 -14.71 10.35
N LEU A 129 -12.67 -14.77 10.25
CA LEU A 129 -11.73 -14.06 11.12
C LEU A 129 -11.44 -12.65 10.61
N LYS A 130 -11.37 -11.67 11.53
CA LYS A 130 -11.03 -10.29 11.22
C LYS A 130 -9.55 -10.02 11.46
N PHE A 131 -8.89 -9.44 10.47
CA PHE A 131 -7.48 -9.08 10.50
C PHE A 131 -7.32 -7.57 10.40
N ARG A 132 -6.40 -7.01 11.21
CA ARG A 132 -5.98 -5.61 11.11
C ARG A 132 -4.74 -5.57 10.21
N ILE A 133 -4.80 -4.77 9.16
CA ILE A 133 -3.75 -4.66 8.14
C ILE A 133 -3.17 -3.26 8.21
N SER A 134 -1.93 -3.15 8.68
CA SER A 134 -1.12 -1.94 8.58
C SER A 134 -0.34 -1.89 7.25
N PRO A 135 0.30 -0.79 6.89
CA PRO A 135 1.15 -0.72 5.69
C PRO A 135 2.26 -1.77 5.69
N GLU A 136 2.80 -2.14 6.87
CA GLU A 136 3.87 -3.13 7.03
C GLU A 136 3.39 -4.56 7.07
N SER A 137 2.12 -4.77 7.41
CA SER A 137 1.58 -6.12 7.55
C SER A 137 1.71 -6.88 6.24
N PHE A 138 2.26 -8.08 6.29
CA PHE A 138 2.02 -9.02 5.22
C PHE A 138 0.56 -9.47 5.25
N PHE A 139 -0.10 -9.41 4.13
CA PHE A 139 -1.41 -10.00 3.94
C PHE A 139 -1.52 -10.52 2.51
N GLN A 140 -2.28 -11.60 2.33
CA GLN A 140 -2.47 -12.19 1.00
C GLN A 140 -3.12 -11.16 0.06
N THR A 141 -2.52 -10.96 -1.10
CA THR A 141 -2.98 -9.97 -2.09
C THR A 141 -4.33 -10.33 -2.70
N ASN A 142 -4.71 -11.61 -2.64
CA ASN A 142 -6.02 -12.10 -3.04
C ASN A 142 -6.66 -12.86 -1.87
N PRO A 143 -7.41 -12.17 -0.98
CA PRO A 143 -8.04 -12.79 0.19
C PRO A 143 -9.02 -13.91 -0.16
N GLN A 144 -9.76 -13.78 -1.27
CA GLN A 144 -10.71 -14.79 -1.70
C GLN A 144 -10.02 -16.11 -2.10
N SER A 145 -8.90 -16.01 -2.81
CA SER A 145 -8.11 -17.19 -3.15
C SER A 145 -7.43 -17.79 -1.92
N ALA A 146 -6.97 -16.94 -1.00
CA ALA A 146 -6.41 -17.39 0.27
C ALA A 146 -7.46 -18.13 1.11
N GLU A 147 -8.69 -17.63 1.19
CA GLU A 147 -9.79 -18.30 1.90
C GLU A 147 -10.08 -19.70 1.35
N ARG A 148 -10.13 -19.82 0.01
CA ARG A 148 -10.30 -21.14 -0.64
C ARG A 148 -9.16 -22.09 -0.32
N LEU A 149 -7.91 -21.59 -0.34
CA LEU A 149 -6.72 -22.38 -0.01
C LEU A 149 -6.76 -22.85 1.45
N TYR A 150 -7.08 -21.97 2.39
CA TYR A 150 -7.13 -22.30 3.81
C TYR A 150 -8.27 -23.27 4.12
N THR A 151 -9.45 -23.05 3.55
CA THR A 151 -10.57 -24.00 3.70
C THR A 151 -10.16 -25.37 3.20
N LYS A 152 -9.56 -25.46 2.01
CA LYS A 152 -9.14 -26.75 1.45
C LYS A 152 -8.04 -27.43 2.28
N ALA A 153 -7.11 -26.66 2.83
CA ALA A 153 -6.08 -27.19 3.72
C ALA A 153 -6.69 -27.76 5.02
N LEU A 154 -7.67 -27.08 5.59
CA LEU A 154 -8.39 -27.55 6.78
C LEU A 154 -9.19 -28.82 6.49
N ASP A 155 -9.87 -28.90 5.35
CA ASP A 155 -10.60 -30.11 4.91
C ASP A 155 -9.65 -31.32 4.94
N TYR A 156 -8.44 -31.20 4.37
CA TYR A 156 -7.46 -32.29 4.38
C TYR A 156 -6.97 -32.67 5.78
N VAL A 157 -6.87 -31.73 6.69
CA VAL A 157 -6.48 -32.02 8.09
C VAL A 157 -7.59 -32.81 8.77
N PHE A 158 -8.82 -32.39 8.65
CA PHE A 158 -9.97 -33.04 9.29
C PHE A 158 -10.35 -34.37 8.64
N GLU A 159 -10.19 -34.51 7.30
CA GLU A 159 -10.38 -35.80 6.62
C GLU A 159 -9.37 -36.86 7.10
N LYS A 160 -8.14 -36.47 7.48
CA LYS A 160 -7.15 -37.40 8.04
C LYS A 160 -7.40 -37.78 9.49
N ASP A 161 -8.03 -36.91 10.28
CA ASP A 161 -8.36 -37.19 11.68
C ASP A 161 -9.58 -38.14 11.83
N LEU A 162 -10.37 -38.30 10.76
CA LEU A 162 -11.49 -39.25 10.69
C LEU A 162 -11.10 -40.65 10.21
N GLY A 163 -9.85 -40.83 9.77
CA GLY A 163 -9.27 -42.14 9.44
C GLY A 163 -8.86 -42.87 10.72
N GLU A 164 -9.54 -43.99 10.98
CA GLU A 164 -9.31 -44.93 12.08
C GLU A 164 -7.81 -45.05 12.44
N LYS A 165 -7.50 -44.78 13.72
CA LYS A 165 -6.23 -45.24 14.29
C LYS A 165 -6.29 -46.77 14.32
N PRO A 166 -5.23 -47.45 13.86
CA PRO A 166 -5.13 -48.89 13.99
C PRO A 166 -5.09 -49.37 15.45
#